data_f77dc4c6e219fefe0a6cfad85cd9e816
#
_entry.id   f77dc4c6e219fefe0a6cfad85cd9e816
#
_cell.length_a   1.000
_cell.length_b   1.000
_cell.length_c   1.000
_cell.angle_alpha   90.00
_cell.angle_beta   90.00
_cell.angle_gamma   90.00
#
_symmetry.space_group_name_H-M   'P 1'
#
loop_
_entity.id
_entity.type
_entity.pdbx_description
1 polymer ?
#
loop_
_entity_poly.entity_id
_entity_poly.type
_entity_poly.pdbx_seq_one_letter_code
_entity_poly.pdbx_strand_id
1 'polypeptide(L)'
;LKVGVVLNPIAGGGWLKRHWPEVSASLREHFGDFELRETQATGDAERLALVLAAGGFDLVIAAGGDGTASEVADGLLQAFAESGRTAELGVLPCGAGIDFARGLGLPDEVDLTLKRIAGATARKIDAGRISYVDDHGALASRHFINIASLGLSGATDRAVNADKRKGKVSAKALFYWRTVWEFMRYRFQDVVITVDDGVPVEARVALVAVANGRFFGGGMMIAPDAELDDGQFDIVILRAAGKLKLIWDIRLLYGGRHRNHPAITILRGKKVVVEPRGDVQKNAALVDVDGESPGRIPATFEILPGALTLRY
;
A
#
# COMPACT_ATOMS: atom_id res chain seq x y z
N LEU A 1 17.83 -8.48 -20.08
CA LEU A 1 16.51 -8.13 -19.55
C LEU A 1 15.88 -7.07 -20.44
N LYS A 2 14.65 -7.30 -20.86
CA LYS A 2 13.83 -6.29 -21.52
C LYS A 2 13.13 -5.48 -20.43
N VAL A 3 13.52 -4.21 -20.27
CA VAL A 3 13.10 -3.37 -19.15
C VAL A 3 12.08 -2.33 -19.57
N GLY A 4 10.97 -2.26 -18.85
CA GLY A 4 9.98 -1.18 -18.94
C GLY A 4 10.03 -0.30 -17.68
N VAL A 5 9.81 0.99 -17.83
CA VAL A 5 9.73 1.94 -16.72
C VAL A 5 8.37 2.64 -16.77
N VAL A 6 7.61 2.49 -15.70
CA VAL A 6 6.35 3.24 -15.50
C VAL A 6 6.67 4.43 -14.61
N LEU A 7 6.63 5.61 -15.20
CA LEU A 7 7.01 6.87 -14.56
C LEU A 7 5.77 7.65 -14.13
N ASN A 8 5.71 8.00 -12.86
CA ASN A 8 4.75 8.99 -12.37
C ASN A 8 5.41 10.39 -12.32
N PRO A 9 5.13 11.28 -13.29
CA PRO A 9 5.85 12.55 -13.43
C PRO A 9 5.57 13.55 -12.28
N ILE A 10 4.47 13.37 -11.55
CA ILE A 10 4.12 14.24 -10.41
C ILE A 10 4.64 13.71 -9.07
N ALA A 11 5.25 12.53 -9.04
CA ALA A 11 5.79 11.95 -7.82
C ALA A 11 6.84 12.86 -7.17
N GLY A 12 6.86 12.87 -5.84
CA GLY A 12 7.75 13.75 -5.07
C GLY A 12 7.52 15.25 -5.31
N GLY A 13 6.26 15.66 -5.62
CA GLY A 13 5.96 17.05 -5.98
C GLY A 13 6.59 17.46 -7.32
N GLY A 14 6.69 16.51 -8.26
CA GLY A 14 7.31 16.71 -9.57
C GLY A 14 8.84 16.65 -9.56
N TRP A 15 9.43 16.16 -8.46
CA TRP A 15 10.89 15.98 -8.38
C TRP A 15 11.38 15.04 -9.49
N LEU A 16 10.71 13.92 -9.69
CA LEU A 16 11.10 12.90 -10.66
C LEU A 16 11.12 13.45 -12.10
N LYS A 17 10.13 14.27 -12.48
CA LYS A 17 10.11 14.92 -13.80
C LYS A 17 11.27 15.90 -13.98
N ARG A 18 11.59 16.68 -12.95
CA ARG A 18 12.70 17.66 -13.01
C ARG A 18 14.06 17.01 -13.11
N HIS A 19 14.28 15.87 -12.47
CA HIS A 19 15.55 15.14 -12.45
C HIS A 19 15.56 13.94 -13.41
N TRP A 20 14.58 13.86 -14.31
CA TRP A 20 14.48 12.74 -15.25
C TRP A 20 15.72 12.53 -16.14
N PRO A 21 16.42 13.58 -16.62
CA PRO A 21 17.67 13.38 -17.38
C PRO A 21 18.71 12.58 -16.59
N GLU A 22 18.89 12.86 -15.31
CA GLU A 22 19.84 12.19 -14.42
C GLU A 22 19.38 10.76 -14.12
N VAL A 23 18.10 10.59 -13.77
CA VAL A 23 17.48 9.28 -13.50
C VAL A 23 17.55 8.38 -14.73
N SER A 24 17.24 8.92 -15.92
CA SER A 24 17.29 8.14 -17.16
C SER A 24 18.72 7.76 -17.57
N ALA A 25 19.71 8.60 -17.25
CA ALA A 25 21.11 8.26 -17.46
C ALA A 25 21.54 7.08 -16.57
N SER A 26 21.20 7.11 -15.29
CA SER A 26 21.47 6.01 -14.36
C SER A 26 20.71 4.73 -14.74
N LEU A 27 19.46 4.84 -15.20
CA LEU A 27 18.72 3.68 -15.75
C LEU A 27 19.46 3.04 -16.94
N ARG A 28 19.96 3.84 -17.88
CA ARG A 28 20.73 3.32 -19.01
C ARG A 28 22.06 2.69 -18.60
N GLU A 29 22.72 3.24 -17.61
CA GLU A 29 23.97 2.71 -17.06
C GLU A 29 23.78 1.29 -16.49
N HIS A 30 22.69 1.07 -15.74
CA HIS A 30 22.47 -0.21 -15.06
C HIS A 30 21.71 -1.24 -15.88
N PHE A 31 20.83 -0.81 -16.81
CA PHE A 31 19.93 -1.71 -17.55
C PHE A 31 20.05 -1.64 -19.06
N GLY A 32 20.82 -0.68 -19.62
CA GLY A 32 20.86 -0.42 -21.06
C GLY A 32 19.58 0.29 -21.54
N ASP A 33 19.11 -0.12 -22.71
CA ASP A 33 17.88 0.45 -23.27
C ASP A 33 16.66 -0.01 -22.51
N PHE A 34 15.71 0.91 -22.30
CA PHE A 34 14.44 0.64 -21.64
C PHE A 34 13.28 1.35 -22.34
N GLU A 35 12.09 0.83 -22.18
CA GLU A 35 10.86 1.48 -22.65
C GLU A 35 10.25 2.33 -21.54
N LEU A 36 10.04 3.62 -21.82
CA LEU A 36 9.42 4.56 -20.89
C LEU A 36 7.92 4.68 -21.17
N ARG A 37 7.11 4.59 -20.11
CA ARG A 37 5.68 4.89 -20.09
C ARG A 37 5.37 5.87 -18.97
N GLU A 38 4.80 7.03 -19.31
CA GLU A 38 4.41 8.06 -18.32
C GLU A 38 2.93 7.94 -18.00
N THR A 39 2.60 8.02 -16.71
CA THR A 39 1.20 8.08 -16.25
C THR A 39 0.62 9.46 -16.50
N GLN A 40 -0.65 9.52 -16.87
CA GLN A 40 -1.41 10.76 -17.08
C GLN A 40 -2.43 10.99 -15.96
N ALA A 41 -2.89 9.91 -15.32
CA ALA A 41 -3.90 9.92 -14.27
C ALA A 41 -3.70 8.75 -13.29
N THR A 42 -4.42 8.77 -12.19
CA THR A 42 -4.54 7.62 -11.27
C THR A 42 -5.13 6.42 -12.01
N GLY A 43 -4.59 5.23 -11.76
CA GLY A 43 -4.95 3.98 -12.44
C GLY A 43 -4.18 3.72 -13.75
N ASP A 44 -3.47 4.72 -14.28
CA ASP A 44 -2.70 4.53 -15.51
C ASP A 44 -1.51 3.58 -15.34
N ALA A 45 -0.86 3.58 -14.17
CA ALA A 45 0.31 2.75 -13.92
C ALA A 45 -0.04 1.26 -13.98
N GLU A 46 -1.22 0.86 -13.50
CA GLU A 46 -1.77 -0.48 -13.61
C GLU A 46 -1.89 -0.92 -15.08
N ARG A 47 -2.61 -0.13 -15.88
CA ARG A 47 -2.81 -0.39 -17.31
C ARG A 47 -1.49 -0.45 -18.08
N LEU A 48 -0.54 0.46 -17.80
CA LEU A 48 0.75 0.51 -18.44
C LEU A 48 1.62 -0.71 -18.09
N ALA A 49 1.60 -1.15 -16.83
CA ALA A 49 2.30 -2.34 -16.37
C ALA A 49 1.74 -3.61 -17.00
N LEU A 50 0.41 -3.75 -17.08
CA LEU A 50 -0.25 -4.85 -17.79
C LEU A 50 0.19 -4.92 -19.25
N VAL A 51 0.21 -3.79 -19.97
CA VAL A 51 0.66 -3.73 -21.38
C VAL A 51 2.12 -4.12 -21.51
N LEU A 52 3.01 -3.65 -20.62
CA LEU A 52 4.42 -4.02 -20.64
C LEU A 52 4.61 -5.52 -20.39
N ALA A 53 3.97 -6.07 -19.36
CA ALA A 53 4.03 -7.52 -19.08
C ALA A 53 3.50 -8.35 -20.25
N ALA A 54 2.35 -8.02 -20.81
CA ALA A 54 1.79 -8.66 -22.00
C ALA A 54 2.71 -8.54 -23.23
N GLY A 55 3.45 -7.42 -23.34
CA GLY A 55 4.47 -7.17 -24.38
C GLY A 55 5.79 -7.93 -24.19
N GLY A 56 5.87 -8.82 -23.17
CA GLY A 56 7.03 -9.68 -22.92
C GLY A 56 8.22 -8.91 -22.34
N PHE A 57 8.00 -7.91 -21.51
CA PHE A 57 9.03 -7.29 -20.68
C PHE A 57 9.36 -8.19 -19.50
N ASP A 58 10.65 -8.31 -19.17
CA ASP A 58 11.14 -9.16 -18.08
C ASP A 58 11.06 -8.44 -16.74
N LEU A 59 11.30 -7.12 -16.74
CA LEU A 59 11.31 -6.26 -15.57
C LEU A 59 10.51 -4.99 -15.85
N VAL A 60 9.61 -4.64 -14.93
CA VAL A 60 8.88 -3.37 -14.93
C VAL A 60 9.26 -2.58 -13.67
N ILE A 61 9.88 -1.43 -13.87
CA ILE A 61 10.29 -0.55 -12.76
C ILE A 61 9.20 0.50 -12.52
N ALA A 62 8.63 0.49 -11.34
CA ALA A 62 7.71 1.51 -10.86
C ALA A 62 8.51 2.71 -10.34
N ALA A 63 8.58 3.79 -11.11
CA ALA A 63 9.24 5.03 -10.71
C ALA A 63 8.22 6.02 -10.15
N GLY A 64 8.09 6.05 -8.82
CA GLY A 64 7.07 6.85 -8.14
C GLY A 64 6.99 6.62 -6.63
N GLY A 65 5.86 6.90 -6.03
CA GLY A 65 5.54 6.59 -4.63
C GLY A 65 4.85 5.23 -4.47
N ASP A 66 4.37 4.94 -3.25
CA ASP A 66 3.71 3.68 -2.91
C ASP A 66 2.50 3.39 -3.82
N GLY A 67 1.66 4.39 -4.11
CA GLY A 67 0.53 4.22 -5.03
C GLY A 67 0.95 3.79 -6.44
N THR A 68 2.06 4.34 -6.97
CA THR A 68 2.58 3.93 -8.28
C THR A 68 3.10 2.48 -8.24
N ALA A 69 3.80 2.09 -7.15
CA ALA A 69 4.28 0.73 -6.97
C ALA A 69 3.11 -0.27 -6.85
N SER A 70 2.06 0.08 -6.11
CA SER A 70 0.85 -0.73 -5.95
C SER A 70 0.10 -0.90 -7.28
N GLU A 71 -0.13 0.19 -8.04
CA GLU A 71 -0.78 0.12 -9.35
C GLU A 71 0.03 -0.75 -10.34
N VAL A 72 1.37 -0.58 -10.38
CA VAL A 72 2.23 -1.43 -11.24
C VAL A 72 2.13 -2.90 -10.84
N ALA A 73 2.17 -3.19 -9.55
CA ALA A 73 2.03 -4.56 -9.05
C ALA A 73 0.66 -5.16 -9.42
N ASP A 74 -0.43 -4.39 -9.29
CA ASP A 74 -1.77 -4.82 -9.68
C ASP A 74 -1.82 -5.17 -11.18
N GLY A 75 -1.27 -4.32 -12.04
CA GLY A 75 -1.19 -4.60 -13.48
C GLY A 75 -0.36 -5.84 -13.82
N LEU A 76 0.74 -6.12 -13.09
CA LEU A 76 1.53 -7.34 -13.28
C LEU A 76 0.76 -8.59 -12.85
N LEU A 77 0.03 -8.53 -11.73
CA LEU A 77 -0.81 -9.62 -11.24
C LEU A 77 -1.98 -9.91 -12.19
N GLN A 78 -2.58 -8.88 -12.77
CA GLN A 78 -3.63 -9.04 -13.79
C GLN A 78 -3.07 -9.67 -15.06
N ALA A 79 -1.90 -9.23 -15.55
CA ALA A 79 -1.25 -9.82 -16.72
C ALA A 79 -0.98 -11.32 -16.53
N PHE A 80 -0.57 -11.71 -15.32
CA PHE A 80 -0.40 -13.13 -14.99
C PHE A 80 -1.72 -13.89 -15.01
N ALA A 81 -2.78 -13.33 -14.42
CA ALA A 81 -4.09 -13.96 -14.39
C ALA A 81 -4.69 -14.15 -15.79
N GLU A 82 -4.50 -13.17 -16.69
CA GLU A 82 -5.06 -13.16 -18.04
C GLU A 82 -4.27 -14.03 -19.04
N SER A 83 -2.95 -14.04 -18.95
CA SER A 83 -2.08 -14.61 -19.98
C SER A 83 -1.02 -15.60 -19.46
N GLY A 84 -0.90 -15.79 -18.15
CA GLY A 84 0.17 -16.55 -17.52
C GLY A 84 1.56 -15.88 -17.63
N ARG A 85 1.64 -14.66 -18.17
CA ARG A 85 2.90 -13.93 -18.31
C ARG A 85 3.26 -13.22 -17.02
N THR A 86 4.52 -13.36 -16.63
CA THR A 86 5.07 -12.69 -15.45
C THR A 86 6.15 -11.70 -15.88
N ALA A 87 6.19 -10.56 -15.22
CA ALA A 87 7.36 -9.70 -15.23
C ALA A 87 7.77 -9.43 -13.78
N GLU A 88 9.06 -9.18 -13.57
CA GLU A 88 9.56 -8.81 -12.26
C GLU A 88 9.19 -7.35 -11.96
N LEU A 89 8.87 -7.05 -10.71
CA LEU A 89 8.69 -5.68 -10.23
C LEU A 89 10.01 -5.14 -9.72
N GLY A 90 10.40 -3.96 -10.17
CA GLY A 90 11.42 -3.11 -9.52
C GLY A 90 10.74 -1.87 -8.94
N VAL A 91 11.20 -1.38 -7.79
CA VAL A 91 10.65 -0.16 -7.20
C VAL A 91 11.73 0.91 -7.10
N LEU A 92 11.55 2.03 -7.81
CA LEU A 92 12.36 3.22 -7.69
C LEU A 92 11.57 4.27 -6.87
N PRO A 93 11.84 4.38 -5.57
CA PRO A 93 11.04 5.20 -4.67
C PRO A 93 11.31 6.69 -4.91
N CYS A 94 10.31 7.42 -5.35
CA CYS A 94 10.36 8.85 -5.59
C CYS A 94 9.07 9.48 -5.10
N GLY A 95 9.02 9.86 -3.85
CA GLY A 95 7.80 10.44 -3.29
C GLY A 95 7.85 10.72 -1.80
N ALA A 96 6.73 11.19 -1.26
CA ALA A 96 6.58 11.40 0.17
C ALA A 96 6.15 10.11 0.89
N GLY A 97 5.42 9.22 0.21
CA GLY A 97 5.07 7.86 0.64
C GLY A 97 6.03 6.89 -0.05
N ILE A 98 6.89 6.28 0.72
CA ILE A 98 7.86 5.26 0.29
C ILE A 98 7.91 4.14 1.33
N ASP A 99 6.75 3.83 1.90
CA ASP A 99 6.65 2.91 3.03
C ASP A 99 6.95 1.47 2.61
N PHE A 100 6.52 1.06 1.42
CA PHE A 100 6.88 -0.24 0.85
C PHE A 100 8.40 -0.35 0.62
N ALA A 101 8.99 0.65 -0.05
CA ALA A 101 10.44 0.69 -0.29
C ALA A 101 11.25 0.72 1.01
N ARG A 102 10.74 1.40 2.05
CA ARG A 102 11.33 1.39 3.40
C ARG A 102 11.31 -0.01 4.00
N GLY A 103 10.20 -0.75 3.82
CA GLY A 103 10.07 -2.16 4.24
C GLY A 103 11.10 -3.06 3.58
N LEU A 104 11.45 -2.79 2.33
CA LEU A 104 12.49 -3.48 1.57
C LEU A 104 13.92 -3.04 1.93
N GLY A 105 14.07 -1.98 2.72
CA GLY A 105 15.38 -1.39 3.03
C GLY A 105 16.07 -0.80 1.79
N LEU A 106 15.32 -0.31 0.82
CA LEU A 106 15.88 0.34 -0.36
C LEU A 106 16.51 1.69 0.01
N PRO A 107 17.65 2.05 -0.61
CA PRO A 107 18.25 3.37 -0.41
C PRO A 107 17.33 4.51 -0.90
N ASP A 108 17.48 5.69 -0.31
CA ASP A 108 16.81 6.91 -0.81
C ASP A 108 17.48 7.46 -2.09
N GLU A 109 18.72 7.07 -2.36
CA GLU A 109 19.50 7.52 -3.51
C GLU A 109 19.14 6.69 -4.76
N VAL A 110 18.83 7.37 -5.85
CA VAL A 110 18.36 6.76 -7.12
C VAL A 110 19.37 5.76 -7.65
N ASP A 111 20.63 6.18 -7.81
CA ASP A 111 21.67 5.35 -8.39
C ASP A 111 21.92 4.08 -7.58
N LEU A 112 22.03 4.21 -6.26
CA LEU A 112 22.20 3.05 -5.38
C LEU A 112 21.00 2.08 -5.46
N THR A 113 19.79 2.62 -5.57
CA THR A 113 18.59 1.81 -5.72
C THR A 113 18.59 1.06 -7.04
N LEU A 114 18.90 1.74 -8.16
CA LEU A 114 18.96 1.11 -9.48
C LEU A 114 20.06 0.06 -9.56
N LYS A 115 21.24 0.36 -9.01
CA LYS A 115 22.33 -0.60 -8.88
C LYS A 115 21.93 -1.83 -8.07
N ARG A 116 21.20 -1.64 -6.99
CA ARG A 116 20.68 -2.75 -6.16
C ARG A 116 19.70 -3.59 -6.95
N ILE A 117 18.71 -2.99 -7.62
CA ILE A 117 17.74 -3.70 -8.47
C ILE A 117 18.47 -4.48 -9.57
N ALA A 118 19.45 -3.88 -10.25
CA ALA A 118 20.20 -4.53 -11.33
C ALA A 118 21.00 -5.74 -10.84
N GLY A 119 21.63 -5.65 -9.67
CA GLY A 119 22.45 -6.72 -9.08
C GLY A 119 21.67 -7.76 -8.27
N ALA A 120 20.39 -7.52 -7.96
CA ALA A 120 19.62 -8.42 -7.11
C ALA A 120 19.19 -9.68 -7.84
N THR A 121 19.03 -10.76 -7.08
CA THR A 121 18.27 -11.95 -7.52
C THR A 121 16.80 -11.70 -7.20
N ALA A 122 15.94 -11.89 -8.17
CA ALA A 122 14.51 -11.75 -8.00
C ALA A 122 13.95 -12.78 -7.00
N ARG A 123 13.03 -12.35 -6.16
CA ARG A 123 12.38 -13.17 -5.12
C ARG A 123 10.88 -13.13 -5.29
N LYS A 124 10.23 -14.25 -5.03
CA LYS A 124 8.76 -14.28 -4.92
C LYS A 124 8.34 -13.64 -3.61
N ILE A 125 7.36 -12.79 -3.69
CA ILE A 125 6.68 -12.20 -2.54
C ILE A 125 5.18 -12.45 -2.64
N ASP A 126 4.52 -12.38 -1.52
CA ASP A 126 3.07 -12.46 -1.44
C ASP A 126 2.44 -11.13 -1.88
N ALA A 127 1.20 -11.22 -2.32
CA ALA A 127 0.33 -10.07 -2.53
C ALA A 127 -0.99 -10.30 -1.82
N GLY A 128 -1.70 -9.26 -1.50
CA GLY A 128 -3.06 -9.35 -1.00
C GLY A 128 -4.07 -9.04 -2.09
N ARG A 129 -5.25 -9.67 -2.01
CA ARG A 129 -6.43 -9.28 -2.75
C ARG A 129 -7.50 -8.83 -1.76
N ILE A 130 -8.07 -7.66 -1.99
CA ILE A 130 -9.23 -7.18 -1.24
C ILE A 130 -10.46 -7.14 -2.16
N SER A 131 -11.60 -7.65 -1.64
CA SER A 131 -12.93 -7.43 -2.21
C SER A 131 -13.69 -6.52 -1.26
N TYR A 132 -14.35 -5.49 -1.79
CA TYR A 132 -15.00 -4.43 -1.00
C TYR A 132 -16.21 -3.87 -1.75
N VAL A 133 -16.95 -2.98 -1.10
CA VAL A 133 -18.05 -2.22 -1.73
C VAL A 133 -17.53 -0.84 -2.11
N ASP A 134 -17.60 -0.49 -3.40
CA ASP A 134 -17.18 0.80 -3.92
C ASP A 134 -18.11 1.95 -3.51
N ASP A 135 -17.78 3.17 -3.91
CA ASP A 135 -18.61 4.36 -3.62
C ASP A 135 -19.96 4.37 -4.35
N HIS A 136 -20.13 3.53 -5.39
CA HIS A 136 -21.39 3.34 -6.12
C HIS A 136 -22.24 2.20 -5.55
N GLY A 137 -21.72 1.46 -4.57
CA GLY A 137 -22.40 0.32 -3.96
C GLY A 137 -22.20 -1.00 -4.70
N ALA A 138 -21.32 -1.05 -5.70
CA ALA A 138 -20.97 -2.27 -6.41
C ALA A 138 -19.83 -3.02 -5.71
N LEU A 139 -19.80 -4.34 -5.89
CA LEU A 139 -18.65 -5.14 -5.47
C LEU A 139 -17.47 -4.89 -6.41
N ALA A 140 -16.32 -4.55 -5.83
CA ALA A 140 -15.07 -4.35 -6.54
C ALA A 140 -13.96 -5.16 -5.88
N SER A 141 -12.88 -5.40 -6.60
CA SER A 141 -11.68 -6.03 -6.04
C SER A 141 -10.42 -5.37 -6.57
N ARG A 142 -9.34 -5.44 -5.78
CA ARG A 142 -8.04 -4.87 -6.10
C ARG A 142 -6.95 -5.66 -5.39
N HIS A 143 -5.74 -5.68 -5.95
CA HIS A 143 -4.58 -6.21 -5.26
C HIS A 143 -3.86 -5.11 -4.46
N PHE A 144 -3.07 -5.54 -3.48
CA PHE A 144 -2.18 -4.70 -2.70
C PHE A 144 -0.91 -5.47 -2.35
N ILE A 145 0.19 -4.77 -2.20
CA ILE A 145 1.50 -5.38 -1.92
C ILE A 145 2.03 -5.02 -0.54
N ASN A 146 1.54 -3.94 0.03
CA ASN A 146 2.01 -3.44 1.31
C ASN A 146 0.95 -3.64 2.40
N ILE A 147 0.00 -2.73 2.54
CA ILE A 147 -1.01 -2.81 3.61
C ILE A 147 -2.37 -2.37 3.09
N ALA A 148 -3.38 -3.21 3.31
CA ALA A 148 -4.76 -2.75 3.23
C ALA A 148 -5.31 -2.57 4.64
N SER A 149 -6.15 -1.57 4.83
CA SER A 149 -6.67 -1.24 6.15
C SER A 149 -8.09 -0.68 6.08
N LEU A 150 -8.72 -0.49 7.22
CA LEU A 150 -10.03 0.12 7.30
C LEU A 150 -10.19 0.96 8.57
N GLY A 151 -11.08 1.91 8.48
CA GLY A 151 -11.41 2.78 9.61
C GLY A 151 -10.78 4.17 9.48
N LEU A 152 -9.98 4.57 10.45
CA LEU A 152 -9.34 5.88 10.48
C LEU A 152 -8.41 6.13 9.29
N SER A 153 -7.68 5.10 8.84
CA SER A 153 -6.78 5.20 7.67
C SER A 153 -7.55 5.61 6.42
N GLY A 154 -8.58 4.87 6.03
CA GLY A 154 -9.40 5.19 4.87
C GLY A 154 -10.03 6.58 4.95
N ALA A 155 -10.48 7.02 6.14
CA ALA A 155 -10.99 8.37 6.36
C ALA A 155 -9.90 9.44 6.17
N THR A 156 -8.69 9.19 6.68
CA THR A 156 -7.55 10.10 6.55
C THR A 156 -7.09 10.22 5.10
N ASP A 157 -6.94 9.10 4.39
CA ASP A 157 -6.47 9.10 2.99
C ASP A 157 -7.47 9.79 2.07
N ARG A 158 -8.76 9.53 2.26
CA ARG A 158 -9.80 10.26 1.54
C ARG A 158 -9.74 11.77 1.81
N ALA A 159 -9.52 12.20 3.05
CA ALA A 159 -9.40 13.60 3.41
C ALA A 159 -8.13 14.24 2.85
N VAL A 160 -7.00 13.54 2.87
CA VAL A 160 -5.72 14.00 2.29
C VAL A 160 -5.82 14.13 0.78
N ASN A 161 -6.42 13.14 0.11
CA ASN A 161 -6.59 13.16 -1.34
C ASN A 161 -7.54 14.26 -1.81
N ALA A 162 -8.56 14.60 -1.03
CA ALA A 162 -9.48 15.71 -1.31
C ALA A 162 -8.91 17.09 -0.97
N ASP A 163 -7.76 17.20 -0.27
CA ASP A 163 -7.24 18.48 0.20
C ASP A 163 -6.61 19.30 -0.92
N LYS A 164 -7.21 20.47 -1.20
CA LYS A 164 -6.73 21.43 -2.21
C LYS A 164 -5.33 22.03 -1.91
N ARG A 165 -4.81 21.83 -0.69
CA ARG A 165 -3.45 22.26 -0.29
C ARG A 165 -2.37 21.25 -0.65
N LYS A 166 -2.74 20.08 -1.18
CA LYS A 166 -1.81 19.07 -1.68
C LYS A 166 -0.81 19.73 -2.65
N GLY A 167 0.47 19.56 -2.38
CA GLY A 167 1.56 20.20 -3.15
C GLY A 167 1.95 21.62 -2.71
N LYS A 168 1.18 22.28 -1.81
CA LYS A 168 1.50 23.63 -1.27
C LYS A 168 2.17 23.60 0.10
N VAL A 169 2.07 22.47 0.80
CA VAL A 169 2.69 22.23 2.10
C VAL A 169 3.40 20.88 2.07
N SER A 170 4.31 20.66 3.03
CA SER A 170 4.98 19.36 3.18
C SER A 170 3.93 18.24 3.28
N ALA A 171 4.09 17.21 2.46
CA ALA A 171 3.17 16.07 2.44
C ALA A 171 3.10 15.37 3.82
N LYS A 172 4.23 15.24 4.51
CA LYS A 172 4.28 14.68 5.89
C LYS A 172 3.49 15.55 6.88
N ALA A 173 3.65 16.88 6.81
CA ALA A 173 2.92 17.78 7.69
C ALA A 173 1.42 17.77 7.39
N LEU A 174 1.03 17.76 6.12
CA LEU A 174 -0.37 17.68 5.70
C LEU A 174 -1.00 16.37 6.20
N PHE A 175 -0.32 15.24 5.98
CA PHE A 175 -0.79 13.93 6.43
C PHE A 175 -0.94 13.88 7.95
N TYR A 176 0.06 14.33 8.71
CA TYR A 176 0.00 14.37 10.17
C TYR A 176 -1.18 15.19 10.69
N TRP A 177 -1.33 16.45 10.21
CA TRP A 177 -2.43 17.29 10.64
C TRP A 177 -3.80 16.77 10.24
N ARG A 178 -3.92 16.16 9.06
CA ARG A 178 -5.16 15.50 8.64
C ARG A 178 -5.47 14.30 9.51
N THR A 179 -4.49 13.45 9.78
CA THR A 179 -4.65 12.29 10.66
C THR A 179 -5.14 12.71 12.04
N VAL A 180 -4.52 13.71 12.66
CA VAL A 180 -4.95 14.22 13.98
C VAL A 180 -6.36 14.80 13.91
N TRP A 181 -6.66 15.60 12.89
CA TRP A 181 -7.97 16.22 12.71
C TRP A 181 -9.07 15.18 12.49
N GLU A 182 -8.85 14.26 11.54
CA GLU A 182 -9.79 13.18 11.26
C GLU A 182 -9.97 12.28 12.49
N PHE A 183 -8.89 11.97 13.22
CA PHE A 183 -8.96 11.19 14.43
C PHE A 183 -9.85 11.82 15.50
N MET A 184 -9.74 13.12 15.71
CA MET A 184 -10.59 13.84 16.68
C MET A 184 -12.07 13.77 16.30
N ARG A 185 -12.39 13.77 15.01
CA ARG A 185 -13.76 13.71 14.49
C ARG A 185 -14.24 12.30 14.24
N TYR A 186 -13.31 11.35 14.05
CA TYR A 186 -13.60 9.98 13.70
C TYR A 186 -14.52 9.31 14.71
N ARG A 187 -15.55 8.64 14.19
CA ARG A 187 -16.44 7.82 14.98
C ARG A 187 -15.99 6.38 14.87
N PHE A 188 -15.58 5.79 15.99
CA PHE A 188 -15.20 4.38 16.04
C PHE A 188 -16.31 3.49 15.50
N GLN A 189 -15.94 2.48 14.75
CA GLN A 189 -16.85 1.59 14.05
C GLN A 189 -17.00 0.27 14.85
N ASP A 190 -18.23 -0.24 14.89
CA ASP A 190 -18.52 -1.55 15.44
C ASP A 190 -18.48 -2.57 14.29
N VAL A 191 -17.55 -3.53 14.34
CA VAL A 191 -17.29 -4.50 13.29
C VAL A 191 -17.23 -5.93 13.83
N VAL A 192 -17.43 -6.89 12.93
CA VAL A 192 -17.16 -8.31 13.15
C VAL A 192 -15.96 -8.68 12.28
N ILE A 193 -14.94 -9.26 12.86
CA ILE A 193 -13.70 -9.66 12.19
C ILE A 193 -13.58 -11.18 12.30
N THR A 194 -13.47 -11.85 11.17
CA THR A 194 -13.21 -13.30 11.09
C THR A 194 -11.88 -13.51 10.40
N VAL A 195 -10.97 -14.24 11.05
CA VAL A 195 -9.66 -14.60 10.50
C VAL A 195 -9.67 -16.09 10.21
N ASP A 196 -9.41 -16.46 8.96
CA ASP A 196 -9.53 -17.81 8.43
C ASP A 196 -10.92 -18.42 8.76
N ASP A 197 -10.96 -19.64 9.28
CA ASP A 197 -12.17 -20.30 9.76
C ASP A 197 -12.35 -20.16 11.28
N GLY A 198 -11.75 -19.15 11.87
CA GLY A 198 -11.77 -18.89 13.31
C GLY A 198 -13.09 -18.32 13.82
N VAL A 199 -13.17 -18.15 15.14
CA VAL A 199 -14.35 -17.58 15.79
C VAL A 199 -14.43 -16.07 15.47
N PRO A 200 -15.57 -15.58 14.99
CA PRO A 200 -15.77 -14.15 14.74
C PRO A 200 -15.53 -13.30 16.00
N VAL A 201 -14.75 -12.24 15.87
CA VAL A 201 -14.42 -11.30 16.94
C VAL A 201 -15.20 -10.02 16.73
N GLU A 202 -16.13 -9.73 17.65
CA GLU A 202 -16.80 -8.45 17.69
C GLU A 202 -15.91 -7.39 18.35
N ALA A 203 -15.73 -6.28 17.69
CA ALA A 203 -14.88 -5.21 18.20
C ALA A 203 -15.38 -3.83 17.79
N ARG A 204 -15.22 -2.86 18.68
CA ARG A 204 -15.28 -1.45 18.34
C ARG A 204 -13.88 -0.97 18.04
N VAL A 205 -13.63 -0.55 16.79
CA VAL A 205 -12.30 -0.30 16.30
C VAL A 205 -12.09 1.16 15.88
N ALA A 206 -10.85 1.61 16.03
CA ALA A 206 -10.34 2.81 15.39
C ALA A 206 -9.73 2.48 14.02
N LEU A 207 -9.05 1.34 13.93
CA LEU A 207 -8.34 0.88 12.75
C LEU A 207 -8.26 -0.65 12.76
N VAL A 208 -8.36 -1.27 11.59
CA VAL A 208 -7.87 -2.64 11.34
C VAL A 208 -6.91 -2.57 10.17
N ALA A 209 -5.68 -3.00 10.36
CA ALA A 209 -4.69 -3.12 9.29
C ALA A 209 -4.47 -4.61 8.98
N VAL A 210 -4.55 -4.96 7.69
CA VAL A 210 -4.23 -6.27 7.15
C VAL A 210 -2.93 -6.09 6.36
N ALA A 211 -1.83 -6.50 6.97
CA ALA A 211 -0.50 -6.12 6.56
C ALA A 211 0.24 -7.29 5.92
N ASN A 212 0.74 -7.08 4.70
CA ASN A 212 1.76 -7.86 4.04
C ASN A 212 3.13 -7.23 4.32
N GLY A 213 3.24 -5.91 4.26
CA GLY A 213 4.43 -5.14 4.62
C GLY A 213 4.37 -4.55 6.03
N ARG A 214 5.47 -3.92 6.46
CA ARG A 214 5.67 -3.45 7.84
C ARG A 214 5.22 -2.02 8.11
N PHE A 215 5.31 -1.15 7.09
CA PHE A 215 5.20 0.30 7.26
C PHE A 215 4.02 0.86 6.47
N PHE A 216 3.35 1.86 7.04
CA PHE A 216 2.35 2.65 6.35
C PHE A 216 2.29 4.08 6.93
N GLY A 217 1.56 4.96 6.28
CA GLY A 217 1.25 6.29 6.82
C GLY A 217 2.48 7.18 7.07
N GLY A 218 3.54 7.04 6.26
CA GLY A 218 4.74 7.87 6.33
C GLY A 218 5.77 7.41 7.36
N GLY A 219 5.92 6.10 7.56
CA GLY A 219 6.95 5.48 8.38
C GLY A 219 6.47 4.90 9.71
N MET A 220 5.17 4.79 9.92
CA MET A 220 4.65 4.03 11.06
C MET A 220 4.82 2.53 10.82
N MET A 221 5.54 1.86 11.70
CA MET A 221 5.77 0.41 11.67
C MET A 221 4.56 -0.29 12.32
N ILE A 222 3.45 -0.42 11.60
CA ILE A 222 2.21 -0.97 12.15
C ILE A 222 2.29 -2.48 12.38
N ALA A 223 2.98 -3.21 11.50
CA ALA A 223 3.16 -4.65 11.59
C ALA A 223 4.67 -4.99 11.64
N PRO A 224 5.31 -4.89 12.83
CA PRO A 224 6.77 -5.03 12.95
C PRO A 224 7.31 -6.39 12.55
N ASP A 225 6.47 -7.44 12.63
CA ASP A 225 6.84 -8.83 12.38
C ASP A 225 6.39 -9.33 11.00
N ALA A 226 5.74 -8.47 10.18
CA ALA A 226 5.28 -8.86 8.87
C ALA A 226 6.44 -9.25 7.96
N GLU A 227 6.26 -10.36 7.25
CA GLU A 227 7.17 -10.91 6.24
C GLU A 227 6.45 -10.99 4.90
N LEU A 228 7.14 -10.61 3.83
CA LEU A 228 6.53 -10.50 2.50
C LEU A 228 6.33 -11.84 1.78
N ASP A 229 6.84 -12.94 2.35
CA ASP A 229 6.95 -14.25 1.66
C ASP A 229 6.59 -15.45 2.56
N ASP A 230 5.87 -15.23 3.66
CA ASP A 230 5.48 -16.29 4.60
C ASP A 230 4.06 -16.85 4.40
N GLY A 231 3.33 -16.33 3.41
CA GLY A 231 1.98 -16.76 3.06
C GLY A 231 0.92 -16.36 4.08
N GLN A 232 1.13 -15.32 4.88
CA GLN A 232 0.19 -14.85 5.89
C GLN A 232 0.17 -13.32 5.97
N PHE A 233 -0.95 -12.78 6.45
CA PHE A 233 -1.05 -11.39 6.88
C PHE A 233 -0.82 -11.25 8.38
N ASP A 234 -0.22 -10.14 8.79
CA ASP A 234 -0.30 -9.64 10.15
C ASP A 234 -1.52 -8.70 10.27
N ILE A 235 -2.49 -9.10 11.09
CA ILE A 235 -3.74 -8.37 11.28
C ILE A 235 -3.66 -7.57 12.58
N VAL A 236 -3.56 -6.25 12.47
CA VAL A 236 -3.42 -5.35 13.62
C VAL A 236 -4.74 -4.63 13.87
N ILE A 237 -5.38 -4.96 14.99
CA ILE A 237 -6.66 -4.41 15.40
C ILE A 237 -6.42 -3.38 16.50
N LEU A 238 -6.61 -2.09 16.17
CA LEU A 238 -6.61 -1.00 17.15
C LEU A 238 -8.03 -0.77 17.65
N ARG A 239 -8.30 -1.23 18.86
CA ARG A 239 -9.60 -1.08 19.50
C ARG A 239 -9.86 0.37 19.92
N ALA A 240 -11.13 0.73 20.00
CA ALA A 240 -11.56 2.02 20.52
C ALA A 240 -11.06 2.21 21.96
N ALA A 241 -10.39 3.33 22.18
CA ALA A 241 -9.93 3.78 23.50
C ALA A 241 -10.07 5.31 23.60
N GLY A 242 -9.65 5.89 24.72
CA GLY A 242 -9.67 7.34 24.88
C GLY A 242 -8.83 8.03 23.78
N LYS A 243 -9.46 8.89 22.97
CA LYS A 243 -8.83 9.53 21.81
C LYS A 243 -7.51 10.22 22.14
N LEU A 244 -7.46 11.00 23.22
CA LEU A 244 -6.24 11.71 23.64
C LEU A 244 -5.11 10.73 23.96
N LYS A 245 -5.43 9.59 24.59
CA LYS A 245 -4.44 8.54 24.87
C LYS A 245 -3.93 7.91 23.58
N LEU A 246 -4.82 7.56 22.65
CA LEU A 246 -4.42 6.98 21.36
C LEU A 246 -3.53 7.93 20.55
N ILE A 247 -3.84 9.24 20.50
CA ILE A 247 -2.97 10.24 19.86
C ILE A 247 -1.58 10.25 20.49
N TRP A 248 -1.50 10.20 21.81
CA TRP A 248 -0.22 10.16 22.51
C TRP A 248 0.56 8.87 22.22
N ASP A 249 -0.15 7.76 22.03
CA ASP A 249 0.43 6.43 21.81
C ASP A 249 0.82 6.19 20.32
N ILE A 250 0.36 7.02 19.36
CA ILE A 250 0.78 6.95 17.94
C ILE A 250 2.30 6.91 17.80
N ARG A 251 3.05 7.62 18.64
CA ARG A 251 4.52 7.59 18.63
C ARG A 251 5.12 6.19 18.83
N LEU A 252 4.38 5.27 19.48
CA LEU A 252 4.84 3.89 19.66
C LEU A 252 4.85 3.11 18.35
N LEU A 253 4.02 3.50 17.38
CA LEU A 253 3.97 2.90 16.05
C LEU A 253 5.25 3.16 15.26
N TYR A 254 5.86 4.35 15.37
CA TYR A 254 7.09 4.66 14.66
C TYR A 254 8.30 3.79 15.05
N GLY A 255 8.26 3.19 16.24
CA GLY A 255 9.32 2.29 16.72
C GLY A 255 8.90 0.83 16.86
N GLY A 256 7.71 0.45 16.38
CA GLY A 256 7.17 -0.91 16.53
C GLY A 256 6.95 -1.35 17.98
N ARG A 257 6.87 -0.40 18.93
CA ARG A 257 6.79 -0.67 20.38
C ARG A 257 5.37 -0.85 20.90
N HIS A 258 4.39 -0.92 20.01
CA HIS A 258 2.97 -1.07 20.32
C HIS A 258 2.51 -2.52 20.49
N ARG A 259 3.36 -3.53 20.26
CA ARG A 259 3.01 -4.96 20.35
C ARG A 259 2.24 -5.36 21.61
N ASN A 260 2.64 -4.82 22.74
CA ASN A 260 2.02 -5.12 24.05
C ASN A 260 1.04 -4.04 24.51
N HIS A 261 0.59 -3.16 23.60
CA HIS A 261 -0.35 -2.11 23.97
C HIS A 261 -1.76 -2.69 24.21
N PRO A 262 -2.44 -2.36 25.33
CA PRO A 262 -3.71 -3.01 25.72
C PRO A 262 -4.87 -2.77 24.75
N ALA A 263 -4.80 -1.71 23.90
CA ALA A 263 -5.80 -1.45 22.88
C ALA A 263 -5.47 -2.13 21.54
N ILE A 264 -4.36 -2.83 21.42
CA ILE A 264 -3.91 -3.46 20.18
C ILE A 264 -3.96 -4.98 20.33
N THR A 265 -4.52 -5.63 19.33
CA THR A 265 -4.48 -7.09 19.15
C THR A 265 -3.81 -7.37 17.82
N ILE A 266 -2.84 -8.25 17.78
CA ILE A 266 -2.18 -8.70 16.57
C ILE A 266 -2.53 -10.18 16.38
N LEU A 267 -3.06 -10.51 15.20
CA LEU A 267 -3.39 -11.87 14.77
C LEU A 267 -2.64 -12.16 13.48
N ARG A 268 -2.56 -13.44 13.10
CA ARG A 268 -2.03 -13.85 11.79
C ARG A 268 -3.03 -14.75 11.09
N GLY A 269 -3.10 -14.65 9.78
CA GLY A 269 -4.01 -15.46 8.99
C GLY A 269 -3.90 -15.21 7.50
N LYS A 270 -4.59 -16.04 6.71
CA LYS A 270 -4.56 -16.03 5.24
C LYS A 270 -5.76 -15.32 4.64
N LYS A 271 -6.86 -15.35 5.37
CA LYS A 271 -8.12 -14.73 4.96
C LYS A 271 -8.71 -13.92 6.11
N VAL A 272 -9.12 -12.70 5.82
CA VAL A 272 -9.75 -11.82 6.80
C VAL A 272 -11.05 -11.33 6.21
N VAL A 273 -12.15 -11.53 6.95
CA VAL A 273 -13.47 -10.99 6.60
C VAL A 273 -13.83 -9.94 7.63
N VAL A 274 -14.22 -8.76 7.18
CA VAL A 274 -14.66 -7.67 8.07
C VAL A 274 -16.02 -7.18 7.62
N GLU A 275 -16.98 -7.27 8.54
CA GLU A 275 -18.36 -6.88 8.32
C GLU A 275 -18.79 -5.79 9.30
N PRO A 276 -19.69 -4.86 8.90
CA PRO A 276 -20.27 -3.90 9.83
C PRO A 276 -21.18 -4.63 10.82
N ARG A 277 -21.06 -4.30 12.12
CA ARG A 277 -21.95 -4.82 13.15
C ARG A 277 -23.14 -3.89 13.35
N GLY A 278 -24.36 -4.41 13.27
CA GLY A 278 -25.59 -3.66 13.49
C GLY A 278 -25.95 -2.73 12.31
N ASP A 279 -26.08 -1.42 12.57
CA ASP A 279 -26.43 -0.44 11.54
C ASP A 279 -25.31 -0.28 10.51
N VAL A 280 -25.53 -0.85 9.33
CA VAL A 280 -24.54 -0.88 8.22
C VAL A 280 -24.11 0.52 7.81
N GLN A 281 -25.02 1.50 7.76
CA GLN A 281 -24.68 2.85 7.33
C GLN A 281 -23.79 3.58 8.36
N LYS A 282 -24.01 3.32 9.64
CA LYS A 282 -23.20 3.92 10.71
C LYS A 282 -21.84 3.26 10.86
N ASN A 283 -21.74 1.97 10.54
CA ASN A 283 -20.54 1.15 10.73
C ASN A 283 -19.86 0.76 9.41
N ALA A 284 -20.15 1.46 8.30
CA ALA A 284 -19.50 1.30 7.01
C ALA A 284 -18.11 1.94 7.01
N ALA A 285 -17.15 1.31 7.69
CA ALA A 285 -15.78 1.79 7.72
C ALA A 285 -15.19 1.88 6.31
N LEU A 286 -14.55 3.02 6.01
CA LEU A 286 -13.84 3.21 4.76
C LEU A 286 -12.61 2.30 4.72
N VAL A 287 -12.37 1.67 3.58
CA VAL A 287 -11.14 0.92 3.33
C VAL A 287 -10.06 1.83 2.77
N ASP A 288 -8.84 1.44 3.00
CA ASP A 288 -7.61 1.98 2.45
C ASP A 288 -6.83 0.81 1.84
N VAL A 289 -6.29 1.00 0.66
CA VAL A 289 -5.52 0.00 -0.09
C VAL A 289 -4.25 0.69 -0.59
N ASP A 290 -3.13 0.40 0.05
CA ASP A 290 -1.83 1.01 -0.26
C ASP A 290 -1.88 2.56 -0.38
N GLY A 291 -2.70 3.24 0.46
CA GLY A 291 -2.82 4.71 0.51
C GLY A 291 -3.93 5.29 -0.37
N GLU A 292 -4.81 4.46 -0.92
CA GLU A 292 -6.01 4.90 -1.63
C GLU A 292 -7.28 4.39 -0.95
N SER A 293 -8.32 5.23 -0.89
CA SER A 293 -9.59 4.86 -0.27
C SER A 293 -10.68 4.61 -1.32
N PRO A 294 -10.76 3.38 -1.88
CA PRO A 294 -11.64 3.08 -3.01
C PRO A 294 -13.08 2.73 -2.62
N GLY A 295 -13.36 2.53 -1.34
CA GLY A 295 -14.69 2.10 -0.91
C GLY A 295 -14.79 1.84 0.59
N ARG A 296 -15.60 0.84 0.96
CA ARG A 296 -15.96 0.54 2.36
C ARG A 296 -16.22 -0.94 2.59
N ILE A 297 -16.31 -1.33 3.87
CA ILE A 297 -16.76 -2.68 4.26
C ILE A 297 -18.27 -2.89 3.93
N PRO A 298 -18.74 -4.17 3.74
CA PRO A 298 -18.01 -5.40 4.02
C PRO A 298 -16.83 -5.60 3.09
N ALA A 299 -15.76 -6.17 3.63
CA ALA A 299 -14.56 -6.45 2.86
C ALA A 299 -13.97 -7.83 3.22
N THR A 300 -13.40 -8.47 2.21
CA THR A 300 -12.65 -9.73 2.36
C THR A 300 -11.24 -9.53 1.83
N PHE A 301 -10.26 -9.91 2.63
CA PHE A 301 -8.83 -9.88 2.30
C PHE A 301 -8.33 -11.32 2.18
N GLU A 302 -7.61 -11.64 1.11
CA GLU A 302 -7.05 -12.97 0.85
C GLU A 302 -5.60 -12.82 0.43
N ILE A 303 -4.71 -13.62 1.06
CA ILE A 303 -3.30 -13.67 0.65
C ILE A 303 -3.16 -14.48 -0.63
N LEU A 304 -2.28 -14.04 -1.50
CA LEU A 304 -1.85 -14.71 -2.72
C LEU A 304 -0.37 -15.07 -2.57
N PRO A 305 -0.03 -16.27 -2.06
CA PRO A 305 1.34 -16.61 -1.74
C PRO A 305 2.23 -16.67 -2.98
N GLY A 306 3.39 -16.00 -2.92
CA GLY A 306 4.38 -15.99 -3.97
C GLY A 306 3.88 -15.47 -5.33
N ALA A 307 2.83 -14.65 -5.32
CA ALA A 307 2.14 -14.21 -6.54
C ALA A 307 2.92 -13.20 -7.37
N LEU A 308 3.81 -12.43 -6.76
CA LEU A 308 4.59 -11.41 -7.41
C LEU A 308 6.09 -11.71 -7.32
N THR A 309 6.83 -11.43 -8.38
CA THR A 309 8.29 -11.54 -8.37
C THR A 309 8.88 -10.15 -8.23
N LEU A 310 9.64 -9.91 -7.17
CA LEU A 310 10.24 -8.62 -6.83
C LEU A 310 11.77 -8.68 -6.92
N ARG A 311 12.36 -7.64 -7.50
CA ARG A 311 13.81 -7.47 -7.61
C ARG A 311 14.25 -6.24 -6.78
N TYR A 312 14.99 -6.47 -5.67
CA TYR A 312 15.38 -5.41 -4.72
C TYR A 312 16.64 -5.70 -3.92
#